data_e7547b3a516d245cd6562b9d10d651c6
#
_entry.id   e7547b3a516d245cd6562b9d10d651c6
#
_cell.length_a   1.000
_cell.length_b   1.000
_cell.length_c   1.000
_cell.angle_alpha   90.00
_cell.angle_beta   90.00
_cell.angle_gamma   90.00
#
_symmetry.space_group_name_H-M   'P 1'
#
loop_
_entity.id
_entity.type
_entity.pdbx_description
1 polymer ?
#
loop_
_entity_poly.entity_id
_entity_poly.type
_entity_poly.pdbx_seq_one_letter_code
_entity_poly.pdbx_strand_id
1 'polypeptide(L)' 'MAKTIHIKVIPNAGKSKVIEEGGMLKVRVAASAFDGKANKAVIEILSEFFNVRKSNIKIIKGEKSRNKIVEIGD' A
#
# COMPACT_ATOMS: atom_id res chain seq x y z
N MET A 1 -2.49 2.14 18.70
CA MET A 1 -3.03 0.83 18.33
C MET A 1 -2.89 0.58 16.84
N ALA A 2 -2.59 -0.64 16.47
CA ALA A 2 -2.49 -0.99 15.05
C ALA A 2 -3.89 -1.06 14.43
N LYS A 3 -4.00 -0.67 13.17
CA LYS A 3 -5.24 -0.85 12.44
C LYS A 3 -4.94 -1.57 11.13
N THR A 4 -5.93 -2.30 10.64
CA THR A 4 -5.82 -3.10 9.44
C THR A 4 -6.67 -2.47 8.34
N ILE A 5 -6.09 -2.30 7.15
CA ILE A 5 -6.81 -1.75 6.02
C ILE A 5 -6.67 -2.67 4.81
N HIS A 6 -7.72 -2.69 4.02
CA HIS A 6 -7.70 -3.40 2.74
C HIS A 6 -7.33 -2.42 1.65
N ILE A 7 -6.36 -2.80 0.83
CA ILE A 7 -5.93 -1.96 -0.29
C ILE A 7 -5.94 -2.78 -1.58
N LYS A 8 -6.13 -2.08 -2.69
CA LYS A 8 -5.96 -2.65 -4.02
C LYS A 8 -4.82 -1.90 -4.69
N VAL A 9 -3.80 -2.65 -5.09
CA VAL A 9 -2.60 -2.06 -5.72
C VAL A 9 -2.74 -2.13 -7.23
N ILE A 10 -2.49 -1.01 -7.89
CA ILE A 10 -2.49 -0.92 -9.35
C ILE A 10 -1.06 -0.57 -9.77
N PRO A 11 -0.27 -1.57 -10.17
CA PRO A 11 1.13 -1.33 -10.57
C PRO A 11 1.23 -0.73 -11.97
N ASN A 12 2.41 -0.30 -12.33
CA ASN A 12 2.69 0.29 -13.64
C ASN A 12 1.81 1.49 -13.97
N ALA A 13 1.36 2.21 -12.96
CA ALA A 13 0.61 3.46 -13.15
C ALA A 13 1.57 4.56 -13.57
N GLY A 14 1.08 5.54 -14.29
CA GLY A 14 1.91 6.67 -14.69
C GLY A 14 2.37 7.53 -13.52
N LYS A 15 1.53 7.63 -12.49
CA LYS A 15 1.84 8.37 -11.27
C LYS A 15 1.35 7.61 -10.06
N SER A 16 2.08 7.73 -8.96
CA SER A 16 1.67 7.15 -7.68
C SER A 16 0.57 8.00 -7.06
N LYS A 17 -0.49 7.35 -6.60
CA LYS A 17 -1.64 8.04 -6.03
C LYS A 17 -2.44 7.13 -5.13
N VAL A 18 -3.02 7.69 -4.07
CA VAL A 18 -3.95 6.96 -3.20
C VAL A 18 -5.34 7.52 -3.42
N ILE A 19 -6.30 6.63 -3.67
CA ILE A 19 -7.70 6.99 -3.87
C ILE A 19 -8.52 6.23 -2.84
N GLU A 20 -9.28 6.95 -2.02
CA GLU A 20 -10.17 6.33 -1.05
C GLU A 20 -11.53 6.11 -1.69
N GLU A 21 -12.01 4.87 -1.59
CA GLU A 21 -13.25 4.46 -2.26
C GLU A 21 -13.96 3.40 -1.43
N GLY A 22 -15.13 3.71 -0.89
CA GLY A 22 -15.97 2.74 -0.21
C GLY A 22 -15.30 2.00 0.94
N GLY A 23 -14.48 2.68 1.74
CA GLY A 23 -13.79 2.06 2.86
C GLY A 23 -12.54 1.28 2.47
N MET A 24 -12.20 1.27 1.20
CA MET A 24 -11.01 0.61 0.66
C MET A 24 -10.09 1.66 0.03
N LEU A 25 -8.80 1.41 0.05
CA LEU A 25 -7.85 2.30 -0.62
C LEU A 25 -7.37 1.66 -1.92
N LYS A 26 -7.41 2.41 -3.00
CA LYS A 26 -6.73 2.07 -4.23
C LYS A 26 -5.38 2.76 -4.22
N VAL A 27 -4.32 2.00 -4.33
CA VAL A 27 -2.97 2.53 -4.31
C VAL A 27 -2.36 2.32 -5.70
N ARG A 28 -2.25 3.40 -6.46
CA ARG A 28 -1.60 3.38 -7.75
C ARG A 28 -0.12 3.58 -7.54
N VAL A 29 0.68 2.71 -8.12
CA VAL A 29 2.13 2.81 -7.98
C VAL A 29 2.79 2.81 -9.36
N ALA A 30 3.79 3.66 -9.51
CA ALA A 30 4.56 3.73 -10.75
C ALA A 30 5.51 2.55 -10.90
N ALA A 31 5.77 1.84 -9.81
CA ALA A 31 6.70 0.71 -9.80
C ALA A 31 6.11 -0.53 -10.45
N SER A 32 6.99 -1.39 -10.93
CA SER A 32 6.64 -2.70 -11.46
C SER A 32 6.11 -3.62 -10.36
N ALA A 33 5.25 -4.57 -10.73
CA ALA A 33 4.76 -5.59 -9.80
C ALA A 33 5.80 -6.66 -9.50
N PHE A 34 6.93 -6.68 -10.23
CA PHE A 34 7.96 -7.70 -10.08
C PHE A 34 8.97 -7.31 -9.00
N ASP A 35 9.63 -8.33 -8.42
CA ASP A 35 10.75 -8.19 -7.49
C ASP A 35 10.43 -7.38 -6.23
N GLY A 36 9.17 -7.36 -5.81
CA GLY A 36 8.77 -6.67 -4.60
C GLY A 36 8.83 -5.15 -4.67
N LYS A 37 9.11 -4.58 -5.83
CA LYS A 37 9.20 -3.13 -5.99
C LYS A 37 7.87 -2.44 -5.70
N ALA A 38 6.76 -3.05 -6.12
CA ALA A 38 5.45 -2.51 -5.85
C ALA A 38 5.16 -2.49 -4.34
N ASN A 39 5.57 -3.54 -3.62
CA ASN A 39 5.36 -3.59 -2.17
C ASN A 39 6.13 -2.47 -1.45
N LYS A 40 7.37 -2.22 -1.84
CA LYS A 40 8.13 -1.11 -1.30
C LYS A 40 7.46 0.23 -1.59
N ALA A 41 7.01 0.41 -2.82
CA ALA A 41 6.34 1.64 -3.21
C ALA A 41 5.05 1.85 -2.42
N VAL A 42 4.28 0.77 -2.21
CA VAL A 42 3.06 0.83 -1.40
C VAL A 42 3.37 1.31 0.01
N ILE A 43 4.39 0.75 0.64
CA ILE A 43 4.77 1.13 2.00
C ILE A 43 5.18 2.61 2.05
N GLU A 44 5.95 3.07 1.09
CA GLU A 44 6.36 4.47 1.03
C GLU A 44 5.17 5.41 0.85
N ILE A 45 4.27 5.08 -0.06
CA ILE A 45 3.08 5.88 -0.32
C ILE A 45 2.18 5.94 0.91
N LEU A 46 1.95 4.80 1.55
CA LEU A 46 1.11 4.74 2.74
C LEU A 46 1.73 5.46 3.92
N SER A 47 3.05 5.42 4.06
CA SER A 47 3.71 6.15 5.14
C SER A 47 3.50 7.65 5.00
N GLU A 48 3.52 8.16 3.79
CA GLU A 48 3.24 9.57 3.53
C GLU A 48 1.76 9.89 3.71
N PHE A 49 0.90 9.03 3.20
CA PHE A 49 -0.55 9.24 3.28
C PHE A 49 -1.06 9.29 4.72
N PHE A 50 -0.59 8.38 5.56
CA PHE A 50 -0.99 8.30 6.97
C PHE A 50 -0.07 9.06 7.91
N ASN A 51 1.01 9.62 7.39
CA ASN A 51 2.02 10.33 8.18
C ASN A 51 2.57 9.47 9.32
N VAL A 52 2.95 8.24 8.99
CA VAL A 52 3.57 7.29 9.92
C VAL A 52 4.88 6.78 9.34
N ARG A 53 5.72 6.21 10.18
CA ARG A 53 7.00 5.64 9.76
C ARG A 53 6.78 4.40 8.91
N LYS A 54 7.64 4.19 7.92
CA LYS A 54 7.61 2.98 7.09
C LYS A 54 7.67 1.71 7.91
N SER A 55 8.43 1.73 8.99
CA SER A 55 8.57 0.56 9.87
C SER A 55 7.28 0.21 10.61
N ASN A 56 6.32 1.11 10.64
CA ASN A 56 5.02 0.89 11.26
C ASN A 56 3.98 0.33 10.28
N ILE A 57 4.39 0.07 9.05
CA ILE A 57 3.50 -0.44 8.01
C ILE A 57 3.95 -1.84 7.62
N LYS A 58 3.03 -2.80 7.69
CA LYS A 58 3.32 -4.20 7.31
C LYS A 58 2.24 -4.73 6.38
N ILE A 59 2.68 -5.39 5.33
CA ILE A 59 1.76 -6.13 4.46
C ILE A 59 1.59 -7.51 5.08
N ILE A 60 0.40 -7.78 5.61
CA ILE A 60 0.15 -9.03 6.34
C ILE A 60 -0.48 -10.11 5.48
N LYS A 61 -1.10 -9.74 4.37
CA LYS A 61 -1.64 -10.70 3.40
C LYS A 61 -1.52 -10.13 1.99
N GLY A 62 -1.40 -11.03 1.02
CA GLY A 62 -1.42 -10.66 -0.38
C GLY A 62 -0.14 -10.07 -0.91
N GLU A 63 1.02 -10.48 -0.40
CA GLU A 63 2.31 -9.96 -0.88
C GLU A 63 2.47 -10.08 -2.39
N LYS A 64 1.96 -11.17 -2.97
CA LYS A 64 2.05 -11.42 -4.41
C LYS A 64 0.75 -11.13 -5.15
N SER A 65 -0.20 -10.51 -4.48
CA SER A 65 -1.52 -10.19 -5.02
C SER A 65 -1.70 -8.69 -5.13
N ARG A 66 -2.61 -8.27 -5.99
CA ARG A 66 -3.00 -6.86 -6.08
C ARG A 66 -3.89 -6.45 -4.91
N ASN A 67 -4.62 -7.41 -4.35
CA ASN A 67 -5.44 -7.16 -3.16
C ASN A 67 -4.60 -7.51 -1.93
N LYS A 68 -4.36 -6.53 -1.08
CA LYS A 68 -3.49 -6.69 0.07
C LYS A 68 -4.19 -6.23 1.33
N ILE A 69 -3.77 -6.82 2.44
CA ILE A 69 -4.18 -6.36 3.76
C ILE A 69 -2.92 -5.81 4.43
N VAL A 70 -3.02 -4.59 4.89
CA VAL A 70 -1.90 -3.86 5.47
C VAL A 70 -2.23 -3.49 6.90
N GLU A 71 -1.29 -3.71 7.79
CA GLU A 71 -1.39 -3.30 9.19
C GLU A 71 -0.58 -2.02 9.39
N ILE A 72 -1.19 -1.03 10.01
CA ILE A 72 -0.53 0.24 10.30
C ILE A 72 -0.49 0.44 11.81
N GLY A 73 0.72 0.47 12.35
CA GLY A 73 0.94 0.76 13.75
C GLY A 73 1.02 2.25 14.02
N ASP A 74 0.87 2.62 15.25
CA ASP A 74 1.01 4.03 15.66
C ASP A 74 2.46 4.44 15.83
#